data_43b519bbd5a72d220726312096ebdfc5
#
_entry.id   43b519bbd5a72d220726312096ebdfc5
#
_cell.length_a   1.000
_cell.length_b   1.000
_cell.length_c   1.000
_cell.angle_alpha   90.00
_cell.angle_beta   90.00
_cell.angle_gamma   90.00
#
_symmetry.space_group_name_H-M   'P 1'
#
loop_
_entity.id
_entity.type
_entity.pdbx_description
1 polymer ?
#
loop_
_entity_poly.entity_id
_entity_poly.type
_entity_poly.pdbx_seq_one_letter_code
_entity_poly.pdbx_strand_id
1 'polypeptide(L)'
;MSVAQRGVAGTLEDRLSTLAPTVLELADDSAEHAGHAGAAGGGGHFSLLIVSEQFSGLTRLARHRAVLDRVADLIPHPVHALAIRAYTPDEFPS
;
A
#
# COMPACT_ATOMS: atom_id res chain seq x y z
N MET A 1 -20.42 4.50 -9.48
CA MET A 1 -19.67 3.54 -8.67
C MET A 1 -19.85 3.84 -7.21
N SER A 2 -20.05 2.81 -6.43
CA SER A 2 -20.29 2.95 -5.00
C SER A 2 -19.00 3.17 -4.24
N VAL A 3 -19.03 4.08 -3.25
CA VAL A 3 -17.90 4.26 -2.35
C VAL A 3 -17.57 2.96 -1.61
N ALA A 4 -18.62 2.18 -1.30
CA ALA A 4 -18.42 0.91 -0.58
C ALA A 4 -17.57 -0.07 -1.36
N GLN A 5 -17.57 0.01 -2.69
CA GLN A 5 -16.77 -0.89 -3.52
C GLN A 5 -15.29 -0.54 -3.50
N ARG A 6 -14.95 0.69 -3.13
CA ARG A 6 -13.56 1.09 -3.00
C ARG A 6 -12.96 0.54 -1.72
N GLY A 7 -13.74 0.60 -0.66
CA GLY A 7 -13.34 0.05 0.62
C GLY A 7 -11.97 0.49 1.08
N VAL A 8 -11.24 -0.43 1.68
CA VAL A 8 -9.92 -0.16 2.23
C VAL A 8 -8.92 0.15 1.13
N ALA A 9 -8.99 -0.55 0.00
CA ALA A 9 -8.07 -0.30 -1.11
C ALA A 9 -8.20 1.13 -1.62
N GLY A 10 -9.42 1.64 -1.74
CA GLY A 10 -9.63 3.01 -2.16
C GLY A 10 -9.07 4.02 -1.17
N THR A 11 -9.23 3.74 0.12
CA THR A 11 -8.66 4.61 1.15
C THR A 11 -7.15 4.63 1.08
N LEU A 12 -6.53 3.46 0.89
CA LEU A 12 -5.08 3.39 0.74
C LEU A 12 -4.62 4.19 -0.47
N GLU A 13 -5.30 4.05 -1.60
CA GLU A 13 -4.94 4.79 -2.80
C GLU A 13 -5.03 6.29 -2.58
N ASP A 14 -6.07 6.75 -1.91
CA ASP A 14 -6.24 8.17 -1.64
C ASP A 14 -5.09 8.71 -0.78
N ARG A 15 -4.72 7.97 0.27
CA ARG A 15 -3.63 8.38 1.14
C ARG A 15 -2.30 8.41 0.39
N LEU A 16 -2.05 7.40 -0.43
CA LEU A 16 -0.79 7.26 -1.14
C LEU A 16 -0.66 8.21 -2.31
N SER A 17 -1.77 8.74 -2.80
CA SER A 17 -1.72 9.72 -3.87
C SER A 17 -1.00 11.00 -3.46
N THR A 18 -0.88 11.27 -2.15
CA THR A 18 -0.14 12.42 -1.67
C THR A 18 1.36 12.34 -1.94
N LEU A 19 1.84 11.14 -2.30
CA LEU A 19 3.23 10.95 -2.71
C LEU A 19 3.44 11.20 -4.21
N ALA A 20 2.40 11.65 -4.91
CA ALA A 20 2.44 11.98 -6.33
C ALA A 20 3.05 10.85 -7.18
N PRO A 21 2.53 9.62 -7.07
CA PRO A 21 3.13 8.50 -7.78
C PRO A 21 2.87 8.58 -9.28
N THR A 22 3.86 8.13 -10.06
CA THR A 22 3.67 7.93 -11.49
C THR A 22 3.10 6.54 -11.77
N VAL A 23 3.32 5.60 -10.83
CA VAL A 23 2.71 4.27 -10.86
C VAL A 23 2.23 3.96 -9.45
N LEU A 24 1.01 3.47 -9.35
CA LEU A 24 0.45 3.02 -8.08
C LEU A 24 -0.38 1.79 -8.35
N GLU A 25 0.11 0.64 -7.90
CA GLU A 25 -0.60 -0.63 -8.03
C GLU A 25 -0.78 -1.23 -6.65
N LEU A 26 -2.00 -1.57 -6.34
CA LEU A 26 -2.35 -2.10 -5.04
C LEU A 26 -3.14 -3.38 -5.26
N ALA A 27 -2.63 -4.48 -4.70
CA ALA A 27 -3.29 -5.76 -4.78
C ALA A 27 -3.82 -6.14 -3.39
N ASP A 28 -5.05 -6.61 -3.35
CA ASP A 28 -5.65 -7.10 -2.12
C ASP A 28 -5.39 -8.61 -2.07
N ASP A 29 -4.48 -9.00 -1.20
CA ASP A 29 -4.07 -10.40 -1.05
C ASP A 29 -4.85 -11.12 0.04
N SER A 30 -5.87 -10.49 0.59
CA SER A 30 -6.62 -11.06 1.72
C SER A 30 -7.20 -12.42 1.40
N ALA A 31 -7.64 -12.62 0.15
CA ALA A 31 -8.24 -13.88 -0.26
C ALA A 31 -7.26 -15.05 -0.22
N GLU A 32 -5.96 -14.77 -0.36
CA GLU A 32 -4.94 -15.83 -0.32
C GLU A 32 -4.79 -16.42 1.06
N HIS A 33 -5.25 -15.68 2.07
CA HIS A 33 -5.16 -16.11 3.45
C HIS A 33 -6.50 -16.61 3.99
N ALA A 34 -7.52 -16.61 3.16
CA ALA A 34 -8.84 -17.06 3.56
C ALA A 34 -8.77 -18.53 3.95
N GLY A 35 -9.34 -18.87 5.09
CA GLY A 35 -9.30 -20.22 5.60
C GLY A 35 -8.14 -20.50 6.53
N HIS A 36 -7.14 -19.65 6.59
CA HIS A 36 -6.07 -19.76 7.55
C HIS A 36 -6.53 -19.20 8.90
N ALA A 37 -6.11 -19.83 9.97
CA ALA A 37 -6.53 -19.40 11.30
C ALA A 37 -6.17 -17.94 11.56
N GLY A 38 -5.01 -17.51 11.11
CA GLY A 38 -4.58 -16.13 11.31
C GLY A 38 -5.43 -15.11 10.57
N ALA A 39 -6.05 -15.51 9.46
CA ALA A 39 -6.90 -14.62 8.70
C ALA A 39 -8.29 -14.47 9.32
N ALA A 40 -8.68 -15.40 10.16
CA ALA A 40 -10.00 -15.38 10.78
C ALA A 40 -10.17 -14.16 11.70
N GLY A 41 -9.09 -13.58 12.16
CA GLY A 41 -9.14 -12.39 13.00
C GLY A 41 -9.46 -11.13 12.29
N GLY A 42 -9.57 -11.17 10.97
CA GLY A 42 -9.85 -10.00 10.17
C GLY A 42 -8.58 -9.23 9.83
N GLY A 43 -8.75 -8.11 9.16
CA GLY A 43 -7.64 -7.30 8.70
C GLY A 43 -7.20 -7.71 7.30
N GLY A 44 -6.97 -6.72 6.44
CA GLY A 44 -6.58 -6.95 5.07
C GLY A 44 -5.09 -7.15 4.91
N HIS A 45 -4.74 -7.91 3.89
CA HIS A 45 -3.36 -8.09 3.47
C HIS A 45 -3.22 -7.49 2.08
N PHE A 46 -2.31 -6.53 1.93
CA PHE A 46 -2.17 -5.80 0.68
C PHE A 46 -0.73 -5.80 0.21
N SER A 47 -0.54 -5.75 -1.11
CA SER A 47 0.77 -5.57 -1.72
C SER A 47 0.74 -4.28 -2.53
N LEU A 48 1.74 -3.44 -2.35
CA LEU A 48 1.83 -2.13 -2.98
C LEU A 48 3.07 -2.05 -3.85
N LEU A 49 2.88 -1.55 -5.08
CA LEU A 49 3.96 -1.09 -5.93
C LEU A 49 3.73 0.39 -6.16
N ILE A 50 4.68 1.21 -5.74
CA ILE A 50 4.56 2.65 -5.89
C ILE A 50 5.86 3.22 -6.46
N VAL A 51 5.73 4.04 -7.50
CA VAL A 51 6.85 4.70 -8.16
C VAL A 51 6.64 6.20 -8.06
N SER A 52 7.62 6.89 -7.49
CA SER A 52 7.50 8.33 -7.30
C SER A 52 8.87 9.00 -7.31
N GLU A 53 8.96 10.16 -7.92
CA GLU A 53 10.18 10.95 -7.87
C GLU A 53 10.47 11.46 -6.47
N GLN A 54 9.48 11.50 -5.60
CA GLN A 54 9.68 11.91 -4.22
C GLN A 54 10.57 10.94 -3.45
N PHE A 55 10.78 9.74 -3.98
CA PHE A 55 11.68 8.77 -3.37
C PHE A 55 13.14 8.99 -3.74
N SER A 56 13.43 9.92 -4.65
CA SER A 56 14.81 10.21 -5.08
C SER A 56 15.65 10.64 -3.88
N GLY A 57 16.84 10.04 -3.77
CA GLY A 57 17.74 10.36 -2.67
C GLY A 57 17.40 9.68 -1.37
N LEU A 58 16.29 8.98 -1.29
CA LEU A 58 15.88 8.29 -0.06
C LEU A 58 16.36 6.85 -0.06
N THR A 59 16.79 6.38 1.12
CA THR A 59 17.10 4.97 1.31
C THR A 59 15.83 4.15 1.20
N ARG A 60 15.99 2.83 1.05
CA ARG A 60 14.85 1.94 1.04
C ARG A 60 14.02 2.10 2.33
N LEU A 61 14.68 2.20 3.46
CA LEU A 61 13.99 2.36 4.74
C LEU A 61 13.22 3.67 4.80
N ALA A 62 13.81 4.76 4.31
CA ALA A 62 13.14 6.06 4.33
C ALA A 62 11.91 6.05 3.43
N ARG A 63 11.98 5.37 2.28
CA ARG A 63 10.82 5.23 1.39
C ARG A 63 9.70 4.44 2.06
N HIS A 64 10.08 3.36 2.72
CA HIS A 64 9.13 2.53 3.44
C HIS A 64 8.41 3.34 4.51
N ARG A 65 9.17 4.14 5.26
CA ARG A 65 8.60 5.00 6.29
C ARG A 65 7.69 6.07 5.70
N ALA A 66 8.07 6.64 4.56
CA ALA A 66 7.24 7.65 3.91
C ALA A 66 5.87 7.07 3.52
N VAL A 67 5.86 5.83 3.03
CA VAL A 67 4.62 5.15 2.71
C VAL A 67 3.82 4.88 3.98
N LEU A 68 4.45 4.31 4.98
CA LEU A 68 3.76 3.97 6.23
C LEU A 68 3.18 5.19 6.93
N ASP A 69 3.89 6.33 6.87
CA ASP A 69 3.39 7.55 7.49
C ASP A 69 2.04 7.99 6.93
N ARG A 70 1.78 7.67 5.66
CA ARG A 70 0.52 8.05 5.02
C ARG A 70 -0.65 7.17 5.47
N VAL A 71 -0.38 5.98 5.97
CA VAL A 71 -1.40 4.98 6.25
C VAL A 71 -1.33 4.41 7.66
N ALA A 72 -0.53 5.03 8.52
CA ALA A 72 -0.27 4.51 9.86
C ALA A 72 -1.54 4.30 10.67
N ASP A 73 -2.51 5.18 10.51
CA ASP A 73 -3.77 5.09 11.25
C ASP A 73 -4.65 3.94 10.78
N LEU A 74 -4.30 3.32 9.64
CA LEU A 74 -5.05 2.19 9.10
C LEU A 74 -4.46 0.85 9.51
N ILE A 75 -3.32 0.86 10.18
CA ILE A 75 -2.63 -0.35 10.62
C ILE A 75 -2.68 -0.42 12.13
N PRO A 76 -3.01 -1.54 12.74
CA PRO A 76 -3.22 -2.87 12.14
C PRO A 76 -4.63 -3.16 11.66
N HIS A 77 -5.54 -2.22 11.77
CA HIS A 77 -6.92 -2.39 11.30
C HIS A 77 -7.38 -1.11 10.61
N PRO A 78 -7.97 -1.21 9.44
CA PRO A 78 -8.37 -2.43 8.73
C PRO A 78 -7.24 -3.10 7.93
N VAL A 79 -6.03 -2.52 7.90
CA VAL A 79 -4.90 -3.09 7.19
C VAL A 79 -4.03 -3.84 8.18
N HIS A 80 -3.99 -5.17 8.05
CA HIS A 80 -3.17 -5.99 8.93
C HIS A 80 -1.71 -6.04 8.46
N ALA A 81 -1.50 -6.14 7.16
CA ALA A 81 -0.16 -6.20 6.60
C ALA A 81 -0.12 -5.49 5.25
N LEU A 82 0.98 -4.81 5.00
CA LEU A 82 1.20 -4.10 3.75
C LEU A 82 2.62 -4.36 3.28
N ALA A 83 2.76 -5.10 2.19
CA ALA A 83 4.05 -5.32 1.55
C ALA A 83 4.30 -4.16 0.60
N ILE A 84 5.46 -3.55 0.68
CA ILE A 84 5.74 -2.30 -0.03
C ILE A 84 6.93 -2.46 -0.94
N ARG A 85 6.75 -2.08 -2.23
CA ARG A 85 7.85 -1.93 -3.19
C ARG A 85 7.80 -0.50 -3.68
N ALA A 86 8.82 0.27 -3.34
CA ALA A 86 8.87 1.70 -3.62
C ALA A 86 10.09 2.04 -4.46
N TYR A 87 9.87 2.63 -5.62
CA TYR A 87 10.92 2.93 -6.58
C TYR A 87 10.84 4.37 -7.05
N THR A 88 11.98 4.89 -7.52
CA THR A 88 11.96 6.11 -8.34
C THR A 88 11.67 5.71 -9.77
N PRO A 89 11.27 6.67 -10.63
CA PRO A 89 11.02 6.35 -12.04
C PRO A 89 12.23 5.75 -12.74
N ASP A 90 13.44 6.17 -12.37
CA ASP A 90 14.67 5.64 -12.96
C ASP A 90 14.88 4.18 -12.62
N GLU A 91 14.44 3.77 -11.42
CA GLU A 91 14.63 2.41 -10.94
C GLU A 91 13.57 1.45 -11.47
N PHE A 92 12.49 2.01 -12.00
CA PHE A 92 11.37 1.21 -12.46
C PHE A 92 11.12 1.53 -13.93
N PRO A 93 11.88 0.91 -14.83
CA PRO A 93 11.68 1.14 -16.26
C PRO A 93 10.34 0.61 -16.71
N SER A 94 9.63 1.38 -17.48
CA SER A 94 8.34 0.98 -18.03
C SER A 94 8.49 0.23 -19.34
#